data_8e47de9e5e39167831e762813f60f78b
#
_entry.id   8e47de9e5e39167831e762813f60f78b
#
_cell.length_a   1.000
_cell.length_b   1.000
_cell.length_c   1.000
_cell.angle_alpha   90.00
_cell.angle_beta   90.00
_cell.angle_gamma   90.00
#
_symmetry.space_group_name_H-M   'P 1'
#
loop_
_entity.id
_entity.type
_entity.pdbx_description
1 polymer ?
#
loop_
_entity_poly.entity_id
_entity_poly.type
_entity_poly.pdbx_seq_one_letter_code
_entity_poly.pdbx_strand_id
1 'polypeptide(L)'
;MMFQQSDRDRNHPQSPLWRLSSAFRYAIATLCFVLPVASASAQTPATGAKAPDFTLATPSGTSVSLATETAKGTTVLVVLRGFPGYQCPYCVKQVHDFVEHSSDFAARNFNVLFVYPGPAAQLDQHAKEFLEKQAELPANIKLVIDPEYKMTNLYGLRWDAPHETAYPSTFVLDKKGNILFEKISRSHGDRTSAEDILSQIKKR
;
A
#
# COMPACT_ATOMS: atom_id res chain seq x y z
N MET A 1 82.75 4.30 41.38
CA MET A 1 83.78 3.53 40.62
C MET A 1 83.38 3.68 39.17
N MET A 2 84.00 4.68 38.44
CA MET A 2 85.18 4.49 37.64
C MET A 2 84.91 3.42 36.57
N PHE A 3 85.08 3.61 35.27
CA PHE A 3 85.92 4.40 34.40
C PHE A 3 85.29 4.16 33.01
N GLN A 4 85.08 5.16 32.21
CA GLN A 4 86.01 5.78 31.19
C GLN A 4 86.00 4.94 29.87
N GLN A 5 85.45 5.52 28.80
CA GLN A 5 86.13 6.23 27.75
C GLN A 5 86.82 5.37 26.69
N SER A 6 86.52 5.61 25.46
CA SER A 6 87.44 6.05 24.39
C SER A 6 86.83 5.72 23.05
N ASP A 7 86.34 6.57 22.28
CA ASP A 7 87.02 7.45 21.30
C ASP A 7 87.67 6.71 20.11
N ARG A 8 87.33 7.21 19.01
CA ARG A 8 88.04 7.43 17.75
C ARG A 8 87.45 6.78 16.51
N ASP A 9 86.90 7.61 15.76
CA ASP A 9 87.37 8.38 14.62
C ASP A 9 87.34 7.69 13.22
N ARG A 10 86.72 8.42 12.33
CA ARG A 10 87.12 8.69 10.93
C ARG A 10 86.78 7.63 9.88
N ASN A 11 85.90 7.89 9.03
CA ASN A 11 86.17 8.61 7.76
C ASN A 11 84.94 8.64 6.85
N HIS A 12 84.63 9.81 6.37
CA HIS A 12 83.86 10.03 5.16
C HIS A 12 84.65 9.52 3.93
N PRO A 13 83.99 9.18 2.81
CA PRO A 13 83.48 10.19 1.92
C PRO A 13 82.21 9.80 1.08
N GLN A 14 81.47 10.89 0.85
CA GLN A 14 80.91 11.30 -0.46
C GLN A 14 79.93 10.39 -1.21
N SER A 15 78.74 10.94 -1.28
CA SER A 15 77.64 10.87 -2.23
C SER A 15 77.92 10.34 -3.67
N PRO A 16 76.91 9.89 -4.41
CA PRO A 16 76.12 10.86 -5.19
C PRO A 16 74.60 10.53 -5.26
N LEU A 17 73.86 11.65 -5.34
CA LEU A 17 72.64 11.89 -6.09
C LEU A 17 72.13 10.75 -6.96
N TRP A 18 70.98 10.23 -6.72
CA TRP A 18 70.06 9.75 -7.74
C TRP A 18 68.61 9.94 -7.30
N ARG A 19 68.03 11.02 -7.82
CA ARG A 19 66.78 11.09 -8.57
C ARG A 19 65.52 10.61 -7.87
N LEU A 20 64.73 11.57 -7.52
CA LEU A 20 63.30 11.75 -7.82
C LEU A 20 62.64 10.50 -8.39
N SER A 21 61.83 9.85 -7.58
CA SER A 21 60.69 9.09 -8.04
C SER A 21 59.46 9.73 -7.48
N SER A 22 58.74 10.37 -8.36
CA SER A 22 57.43 10.93 -8.19
C SER A 22 56.47 9.85 -7.67
N ALA A 23 56.12 9.95 -6.38
CA ALA A 23 55.02 9.19 -5.87
C ALA A 23 53.71 9.75 -6.48
N PHE A 24 53.23 9.05 -7.47
CA PHE A 24 51.91 9.26 -8.06
C PHE A 24 50.85 8.93 -7.00
N ARG A 25 50.40 9.96 -6.29
CA ARG A 25 49.26 9.87 -5.38
C ARG A 25 48.03 9.72 -6.27
N TYR A 26 47.57 8.50 -6.47
CA TYR A 26 46.24 8.22 -6.99
C TYR A 26 45.22 8.66 -5.93
N ALA A 27 44.74 9.87 -6.04
CA ALA A 27 43.52 10.29 -5.34
C ALA A 27 42.37 9.60 -6.06
N ILE A 28 41.93 8.46 -5.53
CA ILE A 28 40.68 7.83 -5.93
C ILE A 28 39.57 8.72 -5.34
N ALA A 29 39.08 9.64 -6.14
CA ALA A 29 37.87 10.38 -5.85
C ALA A 29 36.70 9.38 -5.99
N THR A 30 36.29 8.81 -4.86
CA THR A 30 35.07 8.01 -4.79
C THR A 30 33.89 8.97 -4.95
N LEU A 31 33.43 9.12 -6.20
CA LEU A 31 32.23 9.86 -6.55
C LEU A 31 31.03 9.04 -6.03
N CYS A 32 30.59 9.31 -4.79
CA CYS A 32 29.34 8.78 -4.29
C CYS A 32 28.20 9.36 -5.13
N PHE A 33 27.76 8.60 -6.11
CA PHE A 33 26.56 8.91 -6.88
C PHE A 33 25.35 8.66 -5.96
N VAL A 34 24.93 9.69 -5.23
CA VAL A 34 23.68 9.68 -4.49
C VAL A 34 22.56 9.76 -5.51
N LEU A 35 22.04 8.61 -5.92
CA LEU A 35 20.82 8.57 -6.71
C LEU A 35 19.68 9.15 -5.84
N PRO A 36 18.95 10.16 -6.31
CA PRO A 36 17.75 10.59 -5.61
C PRO A 36 16.77 9.42 -5.61
N VAL A 37 16.47 8.90 -4.44
CA VAL A 37 15.33 8.00 -4.25
C VAL A 37 14.10 8.88 -4.45
N ALA A 38 13.56 8.87 -5.67
CA ALA A 38 12.27 9.47 -5.94
C ALA A 38 11.23 8.72 -5.09
N SER A 39 10.77 9.34 -4.03
CA SER A 39 9.59 8.87 -3.29
C SER A 39 8.42 8.95 -4.28
N ALA A 40 8.08 7.82 -4.90
CA ALA A 40 6.88 7.72 -5.69
C ALA A 40 5.70 7.94 -4.75
N SER A 41 5.10 9.11 -4.77
CA SER A 41 3.81 9.34 -4.15
C SER A 41 2.84 8.30 -4.72
N ALA A 42 2.21 7.52 -3.86
CA ALA A 42 1.20 6.57 -4.29
C ALA A 42 0.11 7.35 -5.04
N GLN A 43 0.04 7.13 -6.33
CA GLN A 43 -0.94 7.78 -7.19
C GLN A 43 -2.19 6.92 -7.23
N THR A 44 -3.34 7.53 -7.03
CA THR A 44 -4.61 6.80 -7.13
C THR A 44 -4.74 6.16 -8.51
N PRO A 45 -4.96 4.84 -8.59
CA PRO A 45 -5.06 4.15 -9.87
C PRO A 45 -6.33 4.57 -10.61
N ALA A 46 -6.20 4.87 -11.90
CA ALA A 46 -7.27 5.41 -12.74
C ALA A 46 -7.87 4.35 -13.68
N THR A 47 -9.05 4.62 -14.21
CA THR A 47 -9.69 3.80 -15.25
C THR A 47 -8.75 3.54 -16.42
N GLY A 48 -8.66 2.28 -16.85
CA GLY A 48 -7.73 1.80 -17.86
C GLY A 48 -6.39 1.30 -17.33
N ALA A 49 -6.00 1.69 -16.11
CA ALA A 49 -4.79 1.18 -15.48
C ALA A 49 -5.02 -0.21 -14.84
N LYS A 50 -3.93 -0.91 -14.57
CA LYS A 50 -3.96 -2.11 -13.74
C LYS A 50 -3.97 -1.72 -12.27
N ALA A 51 -4.92 -2.27 -11.51
CA ALA A 51 -4.98 -2.06 -10.07
C ALA A 51 -3.76 -2.69 -9.38
N PRO A 52 -3.09 -1.99 -8.46
CA PRO A 52 -2.06 -2.57 -7.63
C PRO A 52 -2.59 -3.78 -6.86
N ASP A 53 -1.87 -4.91 -6.90
CA ASP A 53 -2.28 -6.10 -6.15
C ASP A 53 -1.99 -5.95 -4.65
N PHE A 54 -2.80 -6.61 -3.84
CA PHE A 54 -2.63 -6.67 -2.41
C PHE A 54 -3.17 -7.98 -1.84
N THR A 55 -2.71 -8.31 -0.66
CA THR A 55 -3.24 -9.43 0.13
C THR A 55 -3.56 -8.92 1.53
N LEU A 56 -4.82 -9.10 1.93
CA LEU A 56 -5.33 -8.70 3.24
C LEU A 56 -6.08 -9.89 3.88
N ALA A 57 -6.30 -9.83 5.18
CA ALA A 57 -7.05 -10.85 5.91
C ALA A 57 -8.50 -10.43 6.13
N THR A 58 -9.41 -11.39 6.18
CA THR A 58 -10.75 -11.20 6.74
C THR A 58 -10.64 -11.01 8.27
N PRO A 59 -11.69 -10.52 8.96
CA PRO A 59 -11.71 -10.46 10.43
C PRO A 59 -11.54 -11.80 11.12
N SER A 60 -11.79 -12.91 10.41
CA SER A 60 -11.56 -14.29 10.90
C SER A 60 -10.16 -14.82 10.60
N GLY A 61 -9.29 -14.03 9.94
CA GLY A 61 -7.90 -14.38 9.64
C GLY A 61 -7.69 -15.07 8.27
N THR A 62 -8.73 -15.26 7.46
CA THR A 62 -8.58 -15.85 6.12
C THR A 62 -7.91 -14.86 5.18
N SER A 63 -6.81 -15.28 4.51
CA SER A 63 -6.09 -14.46 3.55
C SER A 63 -6.86 -14.34 2.23
N VAL A 64 -6.97 -13.13 1.70
CA VAL A 64 -7.63 -12.80 0.43
C VAL A 64 -6.71 -11.89 -0.39
N SER A 65 -6.36 -12.30 -1.61
CA SER A 65 -5.63 -11.44 -2.54
C SER A 65 -6.57 -10.89 -3.63
N LEU A 66 -6.31 -9.67 -4.07
CA LEU A 66 -7.09 -9.06 -5.15
C LEU A 66 -6.97 -9.88 -6.44
N ALA A 67 -5.78 -10.35 -6.78
CA ALA A 67 -5.54 -11.18 -7.95
C ALA A 67 -6.40 -12.47 -7.93
N THR A 68 -6.54 -13.10 -6.76
CA THR A 68 -7.39 -14.29 -6.62
C THR A 68 -8.88 -13.96 -6.80
N GLU A 69 -9.34 -12.83 -6.31
CA GLU A 69 -10.74 -12.42 -6.46
C GLU A 69 -11.05 -12.01 -7.89
N THR A 70 -10.18 -11.24 -8.56
CA THR A 70 -10.38 -10.85 -9.97
C THR A 70 -10.35 -12.06 -10.92
N ALA A 71 -9.53 -13.07 -10.66
CA ALA A 71 -9.51 -14.30 -11.48
C ALA A 71 -10.86 -15.04 -11.50
N LYS A 72 -11.68 -14.92 -10.45
CA LYS A 72 -13.01 -15.56 -10.38
C LYS A 72 -14.06 -14.86 -11.25
N GLY A 73 -13.98 -13.52 -11.36
CA GLY A 73 -14.98 -12.71 -12.05
C GLY A 73 -14.64 -11.23 -12.02
N THR A 74 -15.55 -10.42 -12.57
CA THR A 74 -15.48 -8.96 -12.35
C THR A 74 -15.55 -8.67 -10.84
N THR A 75 -14.62 -7.88 -10.34
CA THR A 75 -14.54 -7.56 -8.91
C THR A 75 -14.89 -6.10 -8.66
N VAL A 76 -15.88 -5.89 -7.81
CA VAL A 76 -16.22 -4.57 -7.28
C VAL A 76 -15.45 -4.39 -5.98
N LEU A 77 -14.38 -3.62 -6.03
CA LEU A 77 -13.55 -3.29 -4.86
C LEU A 77 -14.07 -2.00 -4.23
N VAL A 78 -14.53 -2.08 -3.00
CA VAL A 78 -15.08 -0.94 -2.26
C VAL A 78 -14.22 -0.66 -1.04
N VAL A 79 -13.54 0.48 -1.02
CA VAL A 79 -12.80 0.97 0.13
C VAL A 79 -13.75 1.77 1.02
N LEU A 80 -14.00 1.25 2.19
CA LEU A 80 -14.83 1.91 3.20
C LEU A 80 -14.02 3.00 3.91
N ARG A 81 -14.70 3.88 4.64
CA ARG A 81 -14.01 4.76 5.59
C ARG A 81 -13.41 3.96 6.74
N GLY A 82 -13.96 2.77 7.05
CA GLY A 82 -13.46 1.88 8.09
C GLY A 82 -13.71 2.39 9.50
N PHE A 83 -12.70 2.26 10.39
CA PHE A 83 -12.82 2.61 11.80
C PHE A 83 -11.99 3.84 12.17
N PRO A 84 -12.57 5.04 12.14
CA PRO A 84 -11.90 6.28 12.58
C PRO A 84 -12.03 6.55 14.09
N GLY A 85 -12.32 5.52 14.91
CA GLY A 85 -12.64 5.59 16.33
C GLY A 85 -14.11 5.32 16.64
N TYR A 86 -14.93 5.07 15.61
CA TYR A 86 -16.35 4.71 15.73
C TYR A 86 -16.84 4.00 14.45
N GLN A 87 -17.97 3.30 14.55
CA GLN A 87 -18.59 2.65 13.38
C GLN A 87 -19.26 3.70 12.49
N CYS A 88 -18.83 3.77 11.24
CA CYS A 88 -19.28 4.77 10.27
C CYS A 88 -20.70 4.44 9.74
N PRO A 89 -21.73 5.27 9.99
CA PRO A 89 -23.10 4.99 9.53
C PRO A 89 -23.22 4.89 8.00
N TYR A 90 -22.47 5.69 7.26
CA TYR A 90 -22.45 5.63 5.79
C TYR A 90 -21.83 4.33 5.27
N CYS A 91 -20.85 3.75 6.01
CA CYS A 91 -20.29 2.44 5.67
C CYS A 91 -21.35 1.35 5.90
N VAL A 92 -22.06 1.40 7.02
CA VAL A 92 -23.15 0.45 7.33
C VAL A 92 -24.20 0.47 6.21
N LYS A 93 -24.67 1.66 5.83
CA LYS A 93 -25.66 1.83 4.76
C LYS A 93 -25.16 1.29 3.42
N GLN A 94 -23.90 1.59 3.05
CA GLN A 94 -23.33 1.15 1.77
C GLN A 94 -23.18 -0.38 1.71
N VAL A 95 -22.67 -1.01 2.77
CA VAL A 95 -22.55 -2.48 2.82
C VAL A 95 -23.91 -3.14 2.75
N HIS A 96 -24.91 -2.62 3.47
CA HIS A 96 -26.28 -3.11 3.44
C HIS A 96 -26.86 -3.09 2.02
N ASP A 97 -26.75 -1.95 1.30
CA ASP A 97 -27.18 -1.79 -0.08
C ASP A 97 -26.57 -2.84 -1.00
N PHE A 98 -25.27 -3.10 -0.89
CA PHE A 98 -24.58 -4.12 -1.70
C PHE A 98 -24.99 -5.55 -1.33
N VAL A 99 -25.28 -5.82 -0.07
CA VAL A 99 -25.76 -7.13 0.40
C VAL A 99 -27.17 -7.41 -0.15
N GLU A 100 -28.05 -6.42 -0.11
CA GLU A 100 -29.42 -6.54 -0.69
C GLU A 100 -29.40 -6.85 -2.20
N HIS A 101 -28.41 -6.31 -2.94
CA HIS A 101 -28.23 -6.55 -4.38
C HIS A 101 -27.27 -7.71 -4.71
N SER A 102 -26.90 -8.53 -3.71
CA SER A 102 -25.91 -9.60 -3.89
C SER A 102 -26.28 -10.61 -4.98
N SER A 103 -27.56 -10.94 -5.11
CA SER A 103 -28.07 -11.81 -6.17
C SER A 103 -27.89 -11.22 -7.57
N ASP A 104 -28.05 -9.90 -7.72
CA ASP A 104 -27.85 -9.21 -9.01
C ASP A 104 -26.38 -9.19 -9.41
N PHE A 105 -25.48 -9.03 -8.42
CA PHE A 105 -24.05 -9.17 -8.64
C PHE A 105 -23.66 -10.60 -9.00
N ALA A 106 -24.19 -11.61 -8.28
CA ALA A 106 -23.91 -13.02 -8.54
C ALA A 106 -24.39 -13.44 -9.93
N ALA A 107 -25.59 -13.03 -10.36
CA ALA A 107 -26.15 -13.32 -11.68
C ALA A 107 -25.27 -12.82 -12.83
N ARG A 108 -24.39 -11.85 -12.59
CA ARG A 108 -23.42 -11.29 -13.54
C ARG A 108 -21.99 -11.79 -13.34
N ASN A 109 -21.80 -12.77 -12.46
CA ASN A 109 -20.49 -13.27 -12.07
C ASN A 109 -19.58 -12.15 -11.48
N PHE A 110 -20.14 -11.29 -10.63
CA PHE A 110 -19.44 -10.25 -9.93
C PHE A 110 -19.18 -10.64 -8.48
N ASN A 111 -17.94 -10.41 -8.04
CA ASN A 111 -17.53 -10.49 -6.64
C ASN A 111 -17.47 -9.08 -6.06
N VAL A 112 -17.84 -8.92 -4.80
CA VAL A 112 -17.69 -7.66 -4.07
C VAL A 112 -16.66 -7.85 -2.97
N LEU A 113 -15.66 -6.99 -2.93
CA LEU A 113 -14.60 -6.99 -1.92
C LEU A 113 -14.59 -5.65 -1.19
N PHE A 114 -15.06 -5.65 0.06
CA PHE A 114 -14.97 -4.50 0.94
C PHE A 114 -13.61 -4.47 1.63
N VAL A 115 -12.98 -3.30 1.69
CA VAL A 115 -11.79 -3.04 2.49
C VAL A 115 -12.17 -2.13 3.66
N TYR A 116 -11.85 -2.58 4.87
CA TYR A 116 -12.14 -1.89 6.13
C TYR A 116 -10.84 -1.41 6.76
N PRO A 117 -10.40 -0.16 6.50
CA PRO A 117 -9.16 0.38 7.02
C PRO A 117 -9.29 0.92 8.45
N GLY A 118 -8.16 0.91 9.18
CA GLY A 118 -8.07 1.49 10.51
C GLY A 118 -6.71 1.27 11.15
N PRO A 119 -6.48 1.82 12.37
CA PRO A 119 -5.35 1.46 13.19
C PRO A 119 -5.31 -0.05 13.44
N ALA A 120 -4.12 -0.66 13.54
CA ALA A 120 -4.01 -2.11 13.74
C ALA A 120 -4.62 -2.58 15.08
N ALA A 121 -4.59 -1.72 16.11
CA ALA A 121 -5.13 -2.06 17.42
C ALA A 121 -6.62 -2.40 17.32
N GLN A 122 -6.97 -3.66 17.64
CA GLN A 122 -8.35 -4.18 17.69
C GLN A 122 -9.15 -4.02 16.38
N LEU A 123 -8.51 -3.80 15.23
CA LEU A 123 -9.23 -3.60 13.97
C LEU A 123 -10.06 -4.82 13.55
N ASP A 124 -9.58 -6.03 13.81
CA ASP A 124 -10.33 -7.27 13.58
C ASP A 124 -11.60 -7.35 14.45
N GLN A 125 -11.53 -6.93 15.72
CA GLN A 125 -12.67 -6.85 16.61
C GLN A 125 -13.67 -5.80 16.11
N HIS A 126 -13.21 -4.60 15.77
CA HIS A 126 -14.08 -3.54 15.25
C HIS A 126 -14.75 -3.93 13.93
N ALA A 127 -14.05 -4.69 13.08
CA ALA A 127 -14.63 -5.21 11.85
C ALA A 127 -15.67 -6.30 12.11
N LYS A 128 -15.49 -7.16 13.11
CA LYS A 128 -16.51 -8.13 13.57
C LYS A 128 -17.75 -7.41 14.08
N GLU A 129 -17.58 -6.43 14.97
CA GLU A 129 -18.68 -5.60 15.50
C GLU A 129 -19.42 -4.84 14.38
N PHE A 130 -18.70 -4.42 13.33
CA PHE A 130 -19.29 -3.83 12.14
C PHE A 130 -20.17 -4.84 11.39
N LEU A 131 -19.67 -6.06 11.20
CA LEU A 131 -20.40 -7.12 10.51
C LEU A 131 -21.61 -7.62 11.28
N GLU A 132 -21.59 -7.61 12.61
CA GLU A 132 -22.74 -7.96 13.45
C GLU A 132 -23.96 -7.05 13.21
N LYS A 133 -23.74 -5.85 12.68
CA LYS A 133 -24.80 -4.89 12.28
C LYS A 133 -25.32 -5.11 10.87
N GLN A 134 -24.76 -6.06 10.15
CA GLN A 134 -25.13 -6.42 8.79
C GLN A 134 -25.84 -7.78 8.79
N ALA A 135 -26.55 -8.07 7.70
CA ALA A 135 -26.91 -9.45 7.40
C ALA A 135 -25.63 -10.27 7.13
N GLU A 136 -25.71 -11.59 7.25
CA GLU A 136 -24.63 -12.48 6.88
C GLU A 136 -24.19 -12.19 5.44
N LEU A 137 -22.85 -12.07 5.24
CA LEU A 137 -22.32 -11.76 3.92
C LEU A 137 -22.53 -12.95 2.97
N PRO A 138 -23.17 -12.75 1.81
CA PRO A 138 -23.29 -13.77 0.78
C PRO A 138 -21.94 -14.23 0.25
N ALA A 139 -21.87 -15.44 -0.33
CA ALA A 139 -20.62 -16.05 -0.77
C ALA A 139 -19.80 -15.24 -1.79
N ASN A 140 -20.46 -14.38 -2.58
CA ASN A 140 -19.83 -13.48 -3.55
C ASN A 140 -19.43 -12.13 -2.94
N ILE A 141 -19.62 -11.91 -1.63
CA ILE A 141 -19.24 -10.69 -0.92
C ILE A 141 -18.26 -11.02 0.19
N LYS A 142 -17.16 -10.28 0.28
CA LYS A 142 -16.16 -10.42 1.33
C LYS A 142 -15.82 -9.07 1.92
N LEU A 143 -15.40 -9.10 3.19
CA LEU A 143 -14.79 -7.96 3.85
C LEU A 143 -13.40 -8.36 4.36
N VAL A 144 -12.40 -7.53 4.04
CA VAL A 144 -11.03 -7.64 4.53
C VAL A 144 -10.66 -6.40 5.33
N ILE A 145 -9.75 -6.57 6.28
CA ILE A 145 -9.24 -5.48 7.11
C ILE A 145 -7.92 -4.94 6.54
N ASP A 146 -7.74 -3.64 6.60
CA ASP A 146 -6.51 -2.96 6.17
C ASP A 146 -5.82 -2.26 7.36
N PRO A 147 -5.11 -3.04 8.21
CA PRO A 147 -4.43 -2.50 9.37
C PRO A 147 -3.28 -1.58 8.93
N GLU A 148 -3.15 -0.44 9.63
CA GLU A 148 -2.15 0.61 9.33
C GLU A 148 -2.23 1.12 7.89
N TYR A 149 -3.40 1.02 7.27
CA TYR A 149 -3.68 1.66 5.97
C TYR A 149 -2.76 1.20 4.83
N LYS A 150 -2.30 -0.05 4.82
CA LYS A 150 -1.33 -0.56 3.84
C LYS A 150 -1.86 -0.46 2.40
N MET A 151 -3.04 -1.02 2.16
CA MET A 151 -3.72 -0.95 0.87
C MET A 151 -4.21 0.46 0.58
N THR A 152 -4.77 1.13 1.57
CA THR A 152 -5.23 2.51 1.49
C THR A 152 -4.11 3.46 1.04
N ASN A 153 -2.91 3.32 1.60
CA ASN A 153 -1.73 4.09 1.18
C ASN A 153 -1.26 3.70 -0.23
N LEU A 154 -1.23 2.39 -0.55
CA LEU A 154 -0.85 1.87 -1.86
C LEU A 154 -1.72 2.47 -2.98
N TYR A 155 -2.99 2.71 -2.70
CA TYR A 155 -3.95 3.29 -3.64
C TYR A 155 -4.04 4.83 -3.57
N GLY A 156 -3.24 5.49 -2.75
CA GLY A 156 -3.31 6.94 -2.56
C GLY A 156 -4.64 7.43 -2.00
N LEU A 157 -5.31 6.58 -1.22
CA LEU A 157 -6.64 6.85 -0.67
C LEU A 157 -6.62 7.27 0.79
N ARG A 158 -5.44 7.40 1.41
CA ARG A 158 -5.35 7.85 2.80
C ARG A 158 -5.94 9.25 2.95
N TRP A 159 -6.94 9.36 3.82
CA TRP A 159 -7.49 10.65 4.23
C TRP A 159 -6.84 11.03 5.56
N ASP A 160 -5.76 11.78 5.46
CA ASP A 160 -4.95 12.17 6.61
C ASP A 160 -5.48 13.45 7.24
N ALA A 161 -6.57 13.31 8.00
CA ALA A 161 -7.20 14.37 8.77
C ALA A 161 -7.71 13.81 10.12
N PRO A 162 -7.94 14.65 11.13
CA PRO A 162 -8.49 14.20 12.41
C PRO A 162 -9.78 13.40 12.22
N HIS A 163 -9.83 12.23 12.87
CA HIS A 163 -10.96 11.30 12.78
C HIS A 163 -11.26 10.76 11.38
N GLU A 164 -10.28 10.77 10.47
CA GLU A 164 -10.41 10.21 9.14
C GLU A 164 -9.46 9.03 8.94
N THR A 165 -9.78 8.17 7.98
CA THR A 165 -9.01 6.97 7.64
C THR A 165 -8.72 6.92 6.16
N ALA A 166 -9.77 6.74 5.35
CA ALA A 166 -9.66 6.66 3.90
C ALA A 166 -10.77 7.44 3.19
N TYR A 167 -10.47 7.95 2.01
CA TYR A 167 -11.49 8.40 1.07
C TYR A 167 -12.31 7.20 0.60
N PRO A 168 -13.62 7.15 0.89
CA PRO A 168 -14.47 6.06 0.40
C PRO A 168 -14.39 5.97 -1.11
N SER A 169 -14.09 4.79 -1.63
CA SER A 169 -13.82 4.65 -3.06
C SER A 169 -14.37 3.34 -3.59
N THR A 170 -14.75 3.33 -4.85
CA THR A 170 -15.21 2.14 -5.54
C THR A 170 -14.49 1.98 -6.86
N PHE A 171 -13.95 0.78 -7.10
CA PHE A 171 -13.33 0.39 -8.35
C PHE A 171 -14.05 -0.84 -8.90
N VAL A 172 -14.21 -0.92 -10.20
CA VAL A 172 -14.68 -2.14 -10.87
C VAL A 172 -13.52 -2.66 -11.70
N LEU A 173 -13.18 -3.92 -11.50
CA LEU A 173 -12.00 -4.56 -12.08
C LEU A 173 -12.41 -5.73 -12.97
N ASP A 174 -11.79 -5.86 -14.14
CA ASP A 174 -11.93 -7.04 -14.98
C ASP A 174 -11.15 -8.25 -14.40
N LYS A 175 -11.28 -9.41 -15.04
CA LYS A 175 -10.56 -10.64 -14.63
C LYS A 175 -9.04 -10.54 -14.71
N LYS A 176 -8.49 -9.52 -15.38
CA LYS A 176 -7.05 -9.26 -15.47
C LYS A 176 -6.60 -8.22 -14.47
N GLY A 177 -7.52 -7.65 -13.67
CA GLY A 177 -7.26 -6.58 -12.71
C GLY A 177 -7.17 -5.19 -13.34
N ASN A 178 -7.63 -4.99 -14.57
CA ASN A 178 -7.71 -3.65 -15.14
C ASN A 178 -8.95 -2.92 -14.61
N ILE A 179 -8.81 -1.65 -14.32
CA ILE A 179 -9.87 -0.81 -13.78
C ILE A 179 -10.82 -0.41 -14.92
N LEU A 180 -12.05 -0.84 -14.84
CA LEU A 180 -13.12 -0.50 -15.76
C LEU A 180 -13.88 0.77 -15.35
N PHE A 181 -13.92 1.04 -14.07
CA PHE A 181 -14.60 2.19 -13.46
C PHE A 181 -13.91 2.52 -12.13
N GLU A 182 -13.85 3.80 -11.80
CA GLU A 182 -13.48 4.28 -10.46
C GLU A 182 -14.36 5.45 -10.04
N LYS A 183 -14.63 5.53 -8.76
CA LYS A 183 -15.15 6.71 -8.08
C LYS A 183 -14.47 6.85 -6.73
N ILE A 184 -13.89 8.03 -6.47
CA ILE A 184 -13.30 8.40 -5.19
C ILE A 184 -14.14 9.50 -4.60
N SER A 185 -14.75 9.21 -3.45
CA SER A 185 -15.56 10.17 -2.73
C SER A 185 -14.69 11.13 -1.95
N ARG A 186 -14.97 12.41 -2.05
CA ARG A 186 -14.30 13.46 -1.26
C ARG A 186 -15.12 13.87 -0.02
N SER A 187 -16.16 13.11 0.28
CA SER A 187 -17.03 13.28 1.45
C SER A 187 -17.53 11.94 1.96
N HIS A 188 -18.16 11.93 3.13
CA HIS A 188 -18.69 10.69 3.71
C HIS A 188 -19.89 10.13 2.94
N GLY A 189 -20.69 10.96 2.34
CA GLY A 189 -21.97 10.59 1.72
C GLY A 189 -21.93 10.42 0.20
N ASP A 190 -20.90 10.93 -0.48
CA ASP A 190 -20.78 10.81 -1.94
C ASP A 190 -20.18 9.44 -2.33
N ARG A 191 -21.00 8.39 -2.26
CA ARG A 191 -20.60 7.00 -2.52
C ARG A 191 -21.38 6.42 -3.69
N THR A 192 -20.82 5.39 -4.33
CA THR A 192 -21.58 4.60 -5.28
C THR A 192 -22.60 3.73 -4.53
N SER A 193 -23.80 3.61 -5.10
CA SER A 193 -24.76 2.57 -4.75
C SER A 193 -24.49 1.28 -5.53
N ALA A 194 -25.12 0.19 -5.14
CA ALA A 194 -25.11 -1.06 -5.88
C ALA A 194 -25.73 -0.87 -7.30
N GLU A 195 -26.84 -0.11 -7.38
CA GLU A 195 -27.51 0.19 -8.65
C GLU A 195 -26.61 0.99 -9.60
N ASP A 196 -25.85 1.99 -9.10
CA ASP A 196 -24.88 2.74 -9.90
C ASP A 196 -23.90 1.78 -10.59
N ILE A 197 -23.33 0.83 -9.83
CA ILE A 197 -22.35 -0.14 -10.37
C ILE A 197 -23.02 -1.08 -11.36
N LEU A 198 -24.18 -1.62 -11.04
CA LEU A 198 -24.93 -2.53 -11.91
C LEU A 198 -25.34 -1.85 -13.21
N SER A 199 -25.65 -0.56 -13.21
CA SER A 199 -26.01 0.22 -14.39
C SER A 199 -24.81 0.54 -15.29
N GLN A 200 -23.66 0.90 -14.69
CA GLN A 200 -22.43 1.27 -15.42
C GLN A 200 -21.88 0.13 -16.25
N ILE A 201 -21.99 -1.11 -15.78
CA ILE A 201 -21.40 -2.28 -16.43
C ILE A 201 -22.32 -2.89 -17.51
N LYS A 202 -23.60 -2.56 -17.51
CA LYS A 202 -24.54 -2.94 -18.59
C LYS A 202 -24.24 -2.30 -19.96
N LYS A 203 -23.47 -1.22 -19.97
CA LYS A 203 -23.24 -0.38 -21.16
C LYS A 203 -21.95 -0.75 -21.94
N ARG A 204 -21.29 -1.89 -21.59
CA ARG A 204 -20.07 -2.32 -22.30
C ARG A 204 -20.24 -3.64 -23.04
#